data_766899349a4793e813b90e94482c9f26
#
_entry.id   766899349a4793e813b90e94482c9f26
#
_cell.length_a   1.000
_cell.length_b   1.000
_cell.length_c   1.000
_cell.angle_alpha   90.00
_cell.angle_beta   90.00
_cell.angle_gamma   90.00
#
_symmetry.space_group_name_H-M   'P 1'
#
loop_
_entity.id
_entity.type
_entity.pdbx_description
1 polymer ?
#
loop_
_entity_poly.entity_id
_entity_poly.type
_entity_poly.pdbx_seq_one_letter_code
_entity_poly.pdbx_strand_id
1 'polypeptide(L)'
;MVAENSKDFVEIQAQWASVRARIRQKIGDAQFKSWIKLIKLSNFQDRKVILSVNSNFLKTRITEQYLDIIKSYWLVQNLKIDDIEIIVTK
;
A
#
# COMPACT_ATOMS: atom_id res chain seq x y z
N MET A 1 10.28 11.37 -16.34
CA MET A 1 9.71 10.76 -17.49
C MET A 1 9.21 9.37 -17.19
N VAL A 2 8.32 8.92 -18.01
CA VAL A 2 7.58 7.72 -17.76
C VAL A 2 8.45 6.47 -17.67
N ALA A 3 9.48 6.38 -18.48
CA ALA A 3 10.31 5.18 -18.52
C ALA A 3 11.01 4.88 -17.20
N GLU A 4 11.55 5.89 -16.57
CA GLU A 4 12.20 5.71 -15.27
C GLU A 4 11.19 5.30 -14.21
N ASN A 5 10.06 5.98 -14.20
CA ASN A 5 9.02 5.71 -13.21
C ASN A 5 8.40 4.33 -13.40
N SER A 6 8.35 3.85 -14.65
CA SER A 6 7.79 2.53 -14.93
C SER A 6 8.59 1.42 -14.27
N LYS A 7 9.91 1.52 -14.30
CA LYS A 7 10.75 0.49 -13.69
C LYS A 7 10.57 0.48 -12.17
N ASP A 8 10.59 1.66 -11.56
CA ASP A 8 10.38 1.76 -10.13
C ASP A 8 9.00 1.27 -9.75
N PHE A 9 7.99 1.62 -10.55
CA PHE A 9 6.63 1.23 -10.27
C PHE A 9 6.45 -0.30 -10.34
N VAL A 10 7.10 -0.95 -11.28
CA VAL A 10 7.04 -2.42 -11.38
C VAL A 10 7.61 -3.05 -10.11
N GLU A 11 8.72 -2.53 -9.63
CA GLU A 11 9.31 -3.01 -8.38
C GLU A 11 8.35 -2.80 -7.21
N ILE A 12 7.74 -1.63 -7.14
CA ILE A 12 6.79 -1.32 -6.08
C ILE A 12 5.57 -2.23 -6.13
N GLN A 13 5.09 -2.55 -7.33
CA GLN A 13 3.97 -3.48 -7.48
C GLN A 13 4.31 -4.86 -6.94
N ALA A 14 5.50 -5.35 -7.23
CA ALA A 14 5.93 -6.66 -6.74
C ALA A 14 6.04 -6.63 -5.20
N GLN A 15 6.53 -5.53 -4.65
CA GLN A 15 6.65 -5.40 -3.22
C GLN A 15 5.28 -5.30 -2.55
N TRP A 16 4.34 -4.61 -3.18
CA TRP A 16 2.98 -4.53 -2.63
C TRP A 16 2.37 -5.91 -2.50
N ALA A 17 2.55 -6.77 -3.49
CA ALA A 17 2.05 -8.13 -3.43
C ALA A 17 2.66 -8.89 -2.24
N SER A 18 3.95 -8.72 -2.02
CA SER A 18 4.64 -9.35 -0.90
C SER A 18 4.15 -8.81 0.45
N VAL A 19 4.02 -7.50 0.56
CA VAL A 19 3.53 -6.85 1.78
C VAL A 19 2.12 -7.32 2.10
N ARG A 20 1.25 -7.38 1.09
CA ARG A 20 -0.12 -7.86 1.28
C ARG A 20 -0.15 -9.27 1.82
N ALA A 21 0.68 -10.16 1.28
CA ALA A 21 0.72 -11.54 1.73
C ALA A 21 1.13 -11.63 3.20
N ARG A 22 2.10 -10.81 3.61
CA ARG A 22 2.54 -10.80 5.00
C ARG A 22 1.47 -10.26 5.93
N ILE A 23 0.76 -9.21 5.50
CA ILE A 23 -0.33 -8.67 6.30
C ILE A 23 -1.42 -9.71 6.46
N ARG A 24 -1.75 -10.43 5.38
CA ARG A 24 -2.76 -11.47 5.43
C ARG A 24 -2.42 -12.54 6.46
N GLN A 25 -1.16 -12.93 6.54
CA GLN A 25 -0.73 -13.88 7.55
C GLN A 25 -0.88 -13.32 8.96
N LYS A 26 -0.68 -12.02 9.11
CA LYS A 26 -0.73 -11.38 10.42
C LYS A 26 -2.15 -11.19 10.92
N ILE A 27 -3.06 -10.73 10.07
CA ILE A 27 -4.40 -10.34 10.50
C ILE A 27 -5.48 -11.39 10.14
N GLY A 28 -5.15 -12.35 9.28
CA GLY A 28 -6.09 -13.41 8.89
C GLY A 28 -6.89 -13.06 7.65
N ASP A 29 -7.49 -14.10 7.04
CA ASP A 29 -8.21 -13.96 5.78
C ASP A 29 -9.40 -13.04 5.86
N ALA A 30 -10.18 -13.12 6.95
CA ALA A 30 -11.41 -12.34 7.06
C ALA A 30 -11.10 -10.84 7.05
N GLN A 31 -10.15 -10.43 7.87
CA GLN A 31 -9.77 -9.02 7.93
C GLN A 31 -9.09 -8.58 6.64
N PHE A 32 -8.27 -9.45 6.08
CA PHE A 32 -7.60 -9.13 4.81
C PHE A 32 -8.63 -8.86 3.72
N LYS A 33 -9.61 -9.72 3.56
CA LYS A 33 -10.63 -9.57 2.51
C LYS A 33 -11.51 -8.36 2.74
N SER A 34 -11.77 -8.02 4.00
CA SER A 34 -12.64 -6.88 4.32
C SER A 34 -11.98 -5.54 4.08
N TRP A 35 -10.65 -5.45 4.25
CA TRP A 35 -9.99 -4.15 4.25
C TRP A 35 -8.82 -4.07 3.28
N ILE A 36 -7.83 -4.94 3.43
CA ILE A 36 -6.57 -4.82 2.69
C ILE A 36 -6.76 -5.13 1.22
N LYS A 37 -7.59 -6.10 0.90
CA LYS A 37 -7.85 -6.49 -0.49
C LYS A 37 -8.43 -5.33 -1.30
N LEU A 38 -9.08 -4.40 -0.65
CA LEU A 38 -9.74 -3.27 -1.31
C LEU A 38 -8.79 -2.13 -1.64
N ILE A 39 -7.56 -2.20 -1.16
CA ILE A 39 -6.56 -1.17 -1.40
C ILE A 39 -5.89 -1.43 -2.74
N LYS A 40 -5.74 -0.38 -3.54
CA LYS A 40 -5.06 -0.46 -4.82
C LYS A 40 -3.80 0.37 -4.79
N LEU A 41 -2.75 -0.13 -5.45
CA LEU A 41 -1.55 0.66 -5.65
C LEU A 41 -1.81 1.65 -6.77
N SER A 42 -1.71 2.93 -6.46
CA SER A 42 -2.04 3.98 -7.41
C SER A 42 -0.82 4.58 -8.08
N ASN A 43 0.22 4.90 -7.29
CA ASN A 43 1.38 5.58 -7.85
C ASN A 43 2.57 5.46 -6.91
N PHE A 44 3.74 5.80 -7.44
CA PHE A 44 4.96 5.94 -6.64
C PHE A 44 5.72 7.13 -7.19
N GLN A 45 5.87 8.18 -6.40
CA GLN A 45 6.62 9.36 -6.82
C GLN A 45 7.18 10.07 -5.60
N ASP A 46 8.33 10.71 -5.78
CA ASP A 46 8.98 11.47 -4.71
C ASP A 46 9.20 10.61 -3.47
N ARG A 47 9.58 9.33 -3.68
CA ARG A 47 9.87 8.37 -2.63
C ARG A 47 8.63 8.08 -1.76
N LYS A 48 7.46 8.33 -2.28
CA LYS A 48 6.20 8.11 -1.58
C LYS A 48 5.33 7.14 -2.36
N VAL A 49 4.82 6.12 -1.68
CA VAL A 49 3.86 5.18 -2.27
C VAL A 49 2.46 5.73 -2.08
N ILE A 50 1.70 5.77 -3.14
CA ILE A 50 0.32 6.25 -3.10
C ILE A 50 -0.61 5.04 -3.28
N LEU A 51 -1.36 4.74 -2.25
CA LEU A 51 -2.39 3.70 -2.27
C LEU A 51 -3.75 4.37 -2.37
N SER A 52 -4.71 3.68 -2.97
CA SER A 52 -6.04 4.27 -3.12
C SER A 52 -7.13 3.31 -2.70
N VAL A 53 -8.21 3.90 -2.20
CA VAL A 53 -9.45 3.19 -1.87
C VAL A 53 -10.59 4.00 -2.46
N ASN A 54 -11.80 3.43 -2.50
CA ASN A 54 -12.90 4.07 -3.20
C ASN A 54 -13.88 4.82 -2.29
N SER A 55 -13.55 4.97 -1.02
CA SER A 55 -14.43 5.74 -0.11
C SER A 55 -13.64 6.30 1.06
N ASN A 56 -14.17 7.39 1.61
CA ASN A 56 -13.58 7.99 2.81
C ASN A 56 -13.68 7.06 4.01
N PHE A 57 -14.74 6.28 4.08
CA PHE A 57 -14.89 5.31 5.17
C PHE A 57 -13.72 4.33 5.19
N LEU A 58 -13.40 3.77 4.02
CA LEU A 58 -12.27 2.84 3.92
C LEU A 58 -10.96 3.53 4.24
N LYS A 59 -10.77 4.75 3.74
CA LYS A 59 -9.53 5.48 4.01
C LYS A 59 -9.32 5.68 5.50
N THR A 60 -10.37 6.11 6.20
CA THR A 60 -10.28 6.37 7.63
C THR A 60 -9.99 5.09 8.40
N ARG A 61 -10.73 4.03 8.10
CA ARG A 61 -10.57 2.77 8.81
C ARG A 61 -9.18 2.17 8.59
N ILE A 62 -8.73 2.16 7.35
CA ILE A 62 -7.44 1.59 7.02
C ILE A 62 -6.31 2.42 7.61
N THR A 63 -6.44 3.74 7.56
CA THR A 63 -5.43 4.62 8.14
C THR A 63 -5.29 4.38 9.64
N GLU A 64 -6.42 4.25 10.32
CA GLU A 64 -6.41 4.08 11.78
C GLU A 64 -5.93 2.70 12.21
N GLN A 65 -6.27 1.66 11.48
CA GLN A 65 -6.02 0.30 11.94
C GLN A 65 -4.87 -0.40 11.23
N TYR A 66 -4.58 -0.05 9.99
CA TYR A 66 -3.65 -0.85 9.19
C TYR A 66 -2.48 -0.08 8.60
N LEU A 67 -2.52 1.24 8.57
CA LEU A 67 -1.44 1.99 7.94
C LEU A 67 -0.09 1.73 8.61
N ASP A 68 -0.07 1.63 9.93
CA ASP A 68 1.18 1.38 10.64
C ASP A 68 1.78 0.03 10.26
N ILE A 69 0.95 -1.00 10.13
CA ILE A 69 1.47 -2.32 9.79
C ILE A 69 1.93 -2.34 8.32
N ILE A 70 1.23 -1.64 7.44
CA ILE A 70 1.66 -1.51 6.05
C ILE A 70 3.03 -0.84 6.00
N LYS A 71 3.19 0.26 6.70
CA LYS A 71 4.47 0.96 6.74
C LYS A 71 5.57 0.09 7.32
N SER A 72 5.29 -0.60 8.41
CA SER A 72 6.32 -1.37 9.08
C SER A 72 6.85 -2.49 8.19
N TYR A 73 5.98 -3.12 7.39
CA TYR A 73 6.44 -4.17 6.50
C TYR A 73 7.11 -3.64 5.24
N TRP A 74 6.67 -2.50 4.75
CA TRP A 74 7.15 -1.99 3.46
C TRP A 74 8.40 -1.16 3.60
N LEU A 75 8.46 -0.26 4.58
CA LEU A 75 9.61 0.63 4.72
C LEU A 75 10.88 -0.14 5.11
N VAL A 76 10.72 -1.22 5.84
CA VAL A 76 11.85 -2.10 6.16
C VAL A 76 12.37 -2.79 4.91
N GLN A 77 11.47 -3.13 4.00
CA GLN A 77 11.81 -3.87 2.79
C GLN A 77 12.45 -2.99 1.71
N ASN A 78 12.09 -1.71 1.69
CA ASN A 78 12.56 -0.81 0.64
C ASN A 78 12.92 0.55 1.23
N LEU A 79 14.21 0.80 1.36
CA LEU A 79 14.71 2.05 1.95
C LEU A 79 14.55 3.25 1.04
N LYS A 80 14.14 3.04 -0.21
CA LYS A 80 13.87 4.15 -1.14
C LYS A 80 12.50 4.79 -0.87
N ILE A 81 11.68 4.16 -0.03
CA ILE A 81 10.36 4.70 0.29
C ILE A 81 10.46 5.49 1.56
N ASP A 82 10.02 6.74 1.52
CA ASP A 82 10.00 7.61 2.70
C ASP A 82 8.66 7.56 3.41
N ASP A 83 7.57 7.37 2.68
CA ASP A 83 6.24 7.41 3.27
C ASP A 83 5.23 6.68 2.39
N ILE A 84 4.08 6.42 2.98
CA ILE A 84 2.96 5.78 2.29
C ILE A 84 1.72 6.60 2.58
N GLU A 85 1.02 6.98 1.52
CA GLU A 85 -0.19 7.80 1.63
C GLU A 85 -1.37 7.06 1.06
N ILE A 86 -2.54 7.20 1.70
CA ILE A 86 -3.78 6.61 1.20
C ILE A 86 -4.69 7.72 0.72
N ILE A 87 -5.14 7.61 -0.52
CA ILE A 87 -6.05 8.60 -1.11
C ILE A 87 -7.37 7.92 -1.49
N VAL A 88 -8.38 8.74 -1.74
CA VAL A 88 -9.68 8.25 -2.20
C VAL A 88 -9.81 8.53 -3.69
N THR A 89 -10.10 7.49 -4.46
CA THR A 89 -10.39 7.63 -5.89
C THR A 89 -11.71 6.93 -6.18
N LYS A 90 -12.47 7.49 -7.09
CA LYS A 90 -13.77 6.92 -7.43
C LYS A 90 -13.85 6.43 -8.86
#